data_f6f73cf1667d09039c89c6ad6f49af67
#
_entry.id   f6f73cf1667d09039c89c6ad6f49af67
#
_cell.length_a   1.000
_cell.length_b   1.000
_cell.length_c   1.000
_cell.angle_alpha   90.00
_cell.angle_beta   90.00
_cell.angle_gamma   90.00
#
_symmetry.space_group_name_H-M   'P 1'
#
loop_
_entity.id
_entity.type
_entity.pdbx_description
1 polymer ?
#
loop_
_entity_poly.entity_id
_entity_poly.type
_entity_poly.pdbx_seq_one_letter_code
_entity_poly.pdbx_strand_id
1 'polypeptide(L)'
;EILLGIDYHYCWYRGAPRNDPGGHSTERKNLYFVKFYTSENRWMNVEGEELSIPITKEAADQKALAVDTGDMWTFNGITRVDEEGTPHINAYIGEDIGWQIGGPKYASYFRWNGEEWVGDVKSGLPIGRGDYLVDGQNVRFLLSGVKPDSDITQVRWWESQNGGMSFEPGELLLVFSGSDPHPDREAPDRPSSLSNLDSPGSAASAFIRNAHPDARMIIAEKPEGSDWRRMYLVGDNGP
;
A
#
# COMPACT_ATOMS: atom_id res chain seq x y z
N GLU A 1 -5.03 3.13 22.24
CA GLU A 1 -5.79 2.38 21.22
C GLU A 1 -4.87 1.98 20.08
N ILE A 2 -5.20 0.89 19.38
CA ILE A 2 -4.49 0.43 18.17
C ILE A 2 -5.51 0.42 17.04
N LEU A 3 -5.13 0.99 15.91
CA LEU A 3 -5.94 1.06 14.71
C LEU A 3 -5.38 0.10 13.66
N LEU A 4 -6.23 -0.73 13.10
CA LEU A 4 -5.83 -1.76 12.17
C LEU A 4 -6.65 -1.68 10.89
N GLY A 5 -5.98 -1.43 9.77
CA GLY A 5 -6.47 -1.76 8.45
C GLY A 5 -6.00 -3.16 8.09
N ILE A 6 -6.89 -3.99 7.62
CA ILE A 6 -6.65 -5.42 7.39
C ILE A 6 -7.22 -5.78 6.03
N ASP A 7 -6.53 -6.64 5.29
CA ASP A 7 -7.11 -7.37 4.16
C ASP A 7 -7.42 -8.82 4.53
N TYR A 8 -8.47 -9.37 3.96
CA TYR A 8 -8.72 -10.80 4.08
C TYR A 8 -7.75 -11.58 3.19
N HIS A 9 -7.07 -12.54 3.79
CA HIS A 9 -6.13 -13.38 3.09
C HIS A 9 -6.35 -14.84 3.46
N TYR A 10 -6.87 -15.62 2.51
CA TYR A 10 -6.98 -17.05 2.64
C TYR A 10 -5.66 -17.70 2.18
N CYS A 11 -4.94 -18.25 3.13
CA CYS A 11 -3.71 -19.01 2.88
C CYS A 11 -4.00 -20.49 2.68
N TRP A 12 -2.98 -21.25 2.33
CA TRP A 12 -3.08 -22.71 2.17
C TRP A 12 -3.77 -23.40 3.34
N TYR A 13 -4.68 -24.28 3.01
CA TYR A 13 -5.16 -25.26 3.95
C TYR A 13 -4.17 -26.46 4.05
N ARG A 14 -4.23 -27.18 5.14
CA ARG A 14 -3.41 -28.38 5.35
C ARG A 14 -3.69 -29.42 4.26
N GLY A 15 -2.67 -29.78 3.47
CA GLY A 15 -2.79 -30.72 2.36
C GLY A 15 -2.87 -30.08 0.98
N ALA A 16 -2.89 -28.74 0.87
CA ALA A 16 -2.77 -28.09 -0.41
C ALA A 16 -1.43 -28.46 -1.08
N PRO A 17 -1.41 -28.68 -2.40
CA PRO A 17 -0.17 -28.93 -3.13
C PRO A 17 0.78 -27.74 -2.98
N ARG A 18 2.04 -27.99 -2.64
CA ARG A 18 3.06 -26.94 -2.49
C ARG A 18 3.36 -26.17 -3.79
N ASN A 19 3.03 -26.76 -4.91
CA ASN A 19 3.20 -26.20 -6.24
C ASN A 19 1.91 -25.62 -6.81
N ASP A 20 0.85 -25.54 -6.01
CA ASP A 20 -0.33 -24.78 -6.37
C ASP A 20 0.03 -23.29 -6.42
N PRO A 21 0.06 -22.65 -7.58
CA PRO A 21 0.35 -21.22 -7.69
C PRO A 21 -0.68 -20.36 -6.95
N GLY A 22 -1.88 -20.88 -6.73
CA GLY A 22 -2.90 -20.28 -5.88
C GLY A 22 -2.70 -20.51 -4.39
N GLY A 23 -1.74 -21.33 -3.99
CA GLY A 23 -1.60 -21.78 -2.61
C GLY A 23 -1.33 -20.68 -1.58
N HIS A 24 -0.86 -19.53 -1.99
CA HIS A 24 -0.69 -18.38 -1.10
C HIS A 24 -1.87 -17.43 -1.12
N SER A 25 -2.80 -17.62 -2.03
CA SER A 25 -3.89 -16.67 -2.19
C SER A 25 -4.94 -17.18 -3.15
N THR A 26 -5.64 -18.18 -2.72
CA THR A 26 -6.89 -18.52 -3.38
C THR A 26 -7.90 -17.40 -3.20
N GLU A 27 -7.70 -16.54 -2.20
CA GLU A 27 -8.53 -15.38 -1.96
C GLU A 27 -7.74 -14.33 -1.16
N ARG A 28 -7.62 -13.12 -1.69
CA ARG A 28 -7.09 -11.97 -1.00
C ARG A 28 -7.87 -10.74 -1.43
N LYS A 29 -8.87 -10.38 -0.64
CA LYS A 29 -9.90 -9.43 -1.02
C LYS A 29 -10.32 -8.59 0.16
N ASN A 30 -10.98 -7.52 -0.14
CA ASN A 30 -11.62 -6.61 0.79
C ASN A 30 -10.67 -5.95 1.78
N LEU A 31 -11.08 -4.80 2.24
CA LEU A 31 -10.39 -4.09 3.30
C LEU A 31 -11.33 -3.94 4.49
N TYR A 32 -10.79 -4.10 5.66
CA TYR A 32 -11.51 -3.99 6.92
C TYR A 32 -10.80 -3.01 7.82
N PHE A 33 -11.55 -2.38 8.69
CA PHE A 33 -11.01 -1.50 9.71
C PHE A 33 -11.55 -1.86 11.07
N VAL A 34 -10.63 -1.99 12.04
CA VAL A 34 -10.99 -2.25 13.43
C VAL A 34 -10.13 -1.40 14.37
N LYS A 35 -10.70 -1.08 15.52
CA LYS A 35 -10.03 -0.40 16.64
C LYS A 35 -9.90 -1.38 17.81
N PHE A 36 -8.74 -1.43 18.41
CA PHE A 36 -8.48 -2.21 19.60
C PHE A 36 -8.15 -1.29 20.78
N TYR A 37 -9.04 -1.27 21.75
CA TYR A 37 -8.85 -0.55 23.01
C TYR A 37 -8.10 -1.44 24.00
N THR A 38 -6.80 -1.25 24.10
CA THR A 38 -5.89 -2.13 24.85
C THR A 38 -6.17 -2.17 26.35
N SER A 39 -6.60 -1.06 26.94
CA SER A 39 -6.94 -0.98 28.38
C SER A 39 -8.20 -1.75 28.76
N GLU A 40 -9.12 -1.90 27.81
CA GLU A 40 -10.42 -2.52 28.03
C GLU A 40 -10.52 -3.91 27.41
N ASN A 41 -9.50 -4.26 26.61
CA ASN A 41 -9.49 -5.50 25.80
C ASN A 41 -10.74 -5.62 24.89
N ARG A 42 -11.15 -4.51 24.27
CA ARG A 42 -12.33 -4.41 23.43
C ARG A 42 -11.96 -4.10 21.99
N TRP A 43 -12.67 -4.74 21.09
CA TRP A 43 -12.55 -4.53 19.66
C TRP A 43 -13.79 -3.83 19.13
N MET A 44 -13.60 -2.80 18.33
CA MET A 44 -14.66 -1.96 17.81
C MET A 44 -14.52 -1.80 16.29
N ASN A 45 -15.62 -1.62 15.60
CA ASN A 45 -15.61 -1.16 14.23
C ASN A 45 -15.38 0.38 14.14
N VAL A 46 -15.45 0.93 12.94
CA VAL A 46 -15.27 2.38 12.72
C VAL A 46 -16.34 3.21 13.39
N GLU A 47 -17.56 2.72 13.44
CA GLU A 47 -18.74 3.38 14.06
C GLU A 47 -18.76 3.28 15.59
N GLY A 48 -17.87 2.49 16.18
CA GLY A 48 -17.81 2.27 17.62
C GLY A 48 -18.69 1.11 18.11
N GLU A 49 -19.15 0.24 17.22
CA GLU A 49 -19.84 -0.98 17.59
C GLU A 49 -18.83 -2.05 18.03
N GLU A 50 -19.11 -2.74 19.13
CA GLU A 50 -18.24 -3.77 19.66
C GLU A 50 -18.28 -5.05 18.82
N LEU A 51 -17.09 -5.60 18.56
CA LEU A 51 -16.88 -6.82 17.79
C LEU A 51 -16.56 -7.99 18.75
N SER A 52 -17.28 -9.08 18.58
CA SER A 52 -17.02 -10.31 19.35
C SER A 52 -15.74 -11.00 18.89
N ILE A 53 -14.98 -11.56 19.83
CA ILE A 53 -13.77 -12.30 19.56
C ILE A 53 -14.03 -13.81 19.62
N PRO A 54 -13.53 -14.61 18.65
CA PRO A 54 -12.74 -14.21 17.48
C PRO A 54 -13.60 -13.49 16.44
N ILE A 55 -13.02 -12.49 15.78
CA ILE A 55 -13.67 -11.84 14.63
C ILE A 55 -13.64 -12.82 13.47
N THR A 56 -14.77 -13.39 13.11
CA THR A 56 -14.88 -14.28 11.95
C THR A 56 -14.98 -13.47 10.66
N LYS A 57 -14.77 -14.13 9.52
CA LYS A 57 -14.93 -13.48 8.20
C LYS A 57 -16.33 -12.89 8.04
N GLU A 58 -17.36 -13.66 8.43
CA GLU A 58 -18.75 -13.22 8.33
C GLU A 58 -19.03 -11.99 9.21
N ALA A 59 -18.49 -11.97 10.42
CA ALA A 59 -18.62 -10.82 11.31
C ALA A 59 -17.87 -9.60 10.78
N ALA A 60 -16.68 -9.80 10.20
CA ALA A 60 -15.91 -8.73 9.58
C ALA A 60 -16.62 -8.15 8.36
N ASP A 61 -17.19 -9.00 7.48
CA ASP A 61 -17.94 -8.56 6.31
C ASP A 61 -19.18 -7.72 6.68
N GLN A 62 -19.83 -8.06 7.79
CA GLN A 62 -21.06 -7.37 8.22
C GLN A 62 -20.79 -6.06 8.97
N LYS A 63 -19.67 -5.97 9.70
CA LYS A 63 -19.49 -4.92 10.71
C LYS A 63 -18.21 -4.11 10.56
N ALA A 64 -17.20 -4.63 9.90
CA ALA A 64 -15.90 -4.00 9.83
C ALA A 64 -15.41 -3.76 8.39
N LEU A 65 -16.24 -4.05 7.40
CA LEU A 65 -15.92 -3.87 6.00
C LEU A 65 -15.72 -2.40 5.68
N ALA A 66 -14.51 -2.05 5.26
CA ALA A 66 -14.18 -0.71 4.81
C ALA A 66 -14.36 -0.58 3.30
N VAL A 67 -13.89 -1.57 2.53
CA VAL A 67 -13.96 -1.56 1.07
C VAL A 67 -14.24 -2.96 0.56
N ASP A 68 -15.33 -3.11 -0.18
CA ASP A 68 -15.57 -4.30 -1.00
C ASP A 68 -14.81 -4.15 -2.32
N THR A 69 -13.85 -5.01 -2.55
CA THR A 69 -13.02 -4.96 -3.77
C THR A 69 -13.54 -5.86 -4.89
N GLY A 70 -14.65 -6.57 -4.68
CA GLY A 70 -15.24 -7.47 -5.66
C GLY A 70 -14.25 -8.54 -6.10
N ASP A 71 -13.92 -8.56 -7.39
CA ASP A 71 -12.95 -9.51 -7.95
C ASP A 71 -11.50 -9.02 -7.91
N MET A 72 -11.25 -7.80 -7.46
CA MET A 72 -9.90 -7.27 -7.38
C MET A 72 -9.16 -7.80 -6.14
N TRP A 73 -7.88 -7.99 -6.32
CA TRP A 73 -6.97 -8.44 -5.28
C TRP A 73 -6.39 -7.28 -4.50
N THR A 74 -6.19 -7.50 -3.19
CA THR A 74 -5.69 -6.48 -2.28
C THR A 74 -4.34 -6.85 -1.69
N PHE A 75 -3.57 -5.81 -1.38
CA PHE A 75 -2.52 -5.84 -0.38
C PHE A 75 -2.72 -4.66 0.53
N ASN A 76 -2.86 -4.93 1.80
CA ASN A 76 -2.97 -3.88 2.79
C ASN A 76 -1.69 -3.03 2.78
N GLY A 77 -1.89 -1.72 2.88
CA GLY A 77 -0.82 -0.74 2.97
C GLY A 77 -0.72 -0.17 4.38
N ILE A 78 -1.11 1.09 4.51
CA ILE A 78 -0.92 1.86 5.73
C ILE A 78 -2.25 2.38 6.22
N THR A 79 -2.48 2.23 7.52
CA THR A 79 -3.63 2.80 8.21
C THR A 79 -3.17 3.96 9.08
N ARG A 80 -3.90 5.06 9.02
CA ARG A 80 -3.66 6.27 9.82
C ARG A 80 -4.95 6.82 10.37
N VAL A 81 -4.81 7.73 11.30
CA VAL A 81 -5.83 8.72 11.65
C VAL A 81 -5.25 10.11 11.46
N ASP A 82 -6.08 11.04 11.07
CA ASP A 82 -5.76 12.47 11.06
C ASP A 82 -5.87 13.08 12.48
N GLU A 83 -5.71 14.39 12.56
CA GLU A 83 -5.78 15.12 13.83
C GLU A 83 -7.18 15.10 14.45
N GLU A 84 -8.21 14.98 13.63
CA GLU A 84 -9.61 14.85 14.04
C GLU A 84 -9.99 13.42 14.47
N GLY A 85 -9.08 12.46 14.29
CA GLY A 85 -9.32 11.05 14.59
C GLY A 85 -10.02 10.28 13.47
N THR A 86 -10.11 10.86 12.28
CA THR A 86 -10.68 10.21 11.10
C THR A 86 -9.75 9.12 10.60
N PRO A 87 -10.21 7.89 10.39
CA PRO A 87 -9.36 6.85 9.86
C PRO A 87 -9.21 6.92 8.34
N HIS A 88 -7.99 6.63 7.91
CA HIS A 88 -7.55 6.57 6.52
C HIS A 88 -6.85 5.24 6.27
N ILE A 89 -7.13 4.62 5.12
CA ILE A 89 -6.51 3.36 4.70
C ILE A 89 -5.90 3.57 3.32
N ASN A 90 -4.62 3.22 3.19
CA ASN A 90 -4.02 2.97 1.91
C ASN A 90 -3.95 1.46 1.69
N ALA A 91 -4.25 1.02 0.48
CA ALA A 91 -4.07 -0.35 0.05
C ALA A 91 -3.55 -0.40 -1.39
N TYR A 92 -3.05 -1.55 -1.79
CA TYR A 92 -2.64 -1.81 -3.16
C TYR A 92 -3.66 -2.74 -3.77
N ILE A 93 -4.44 -2.27 -4.75
CA ILE A 93 -5.57 -2.99 -5.32
C ILE A 93 -5.39 -3.12 -6.82
N GLY A 94 -5.65 -4.30 -7.37
CA GLY A 94 -5.52 -4.58 -8.80
C GLY A 94 -6.28 -5.81 -9.25
N GLU A 95 -6.47 -5.94 -10.55
CA GLU A 95 -7.26 -7.00 -11.18
C GLU A 95 -6.54 -8.35 -11.11
N ASP A 96 -5.22 -8.35 -11.06
CA ASP A 96 -4.42 -9.57 -11.02
C ASP A 96 -3.64 -9.66 -9.71
N ILE A 97 -3.66 -10.84 -9.12
CA ILE A 97 -2.77 -11.11 -8.00
C ILE A 97 -1.31 -11.15 -8.47
N GLY A 98 -1.12 -11.41 -9.75
CA GLY A 98 0.17 -11.79 -10.29
C GLY A 98 0.70 -13.01 -9.57
N TRP A 99 1.62 -13.65 -10.19
CA TRP A 99 2.06 -14.97 -9.79
C TRP A 99 2.60 -15.08 -8.36
N GLN A 100 2.99 -14.02 -7.74
CA GLN A 100 3.55 -14.09 -6.40
C GLN A 100 3.28 -12.84 -5.62
N ILE A 101 2.00 -12.65 -5.31
CA ILE A 101 1.67 -11.48 -4.56
C ILE A 101 1.73 -10.17 -5.34
N GLY A 102 1.96 -10.22 -6.65
CA GLY A 102 2.31 -9.00 -7.17
C GLY A 102 1.73 -8.56 -8.41
N GLY A 103 0.76 -9.04 -9.03
CA GLY A 103 0.19 -8.39 -10.20
C GLY A 103 0.12 -6.87 -10.05
N PRO A 104 0.11 -6.10 -11.11
CA PRO A 104 0.10 -4.65 -11.05
C PRO A 104 -1.03 -4.18 -10.15
N LYS A 105 -0.68 -3.38 -9.17
CA LYS A 105 -1.62 -2.84 -8.20
C LYS A 105 -1.48 -1.34 -8.09
N TYR A 106 -2.59 -0.67 -8.19
CA TYR A 106 -2.67 0.76 -7.94
C TYR A 106 -2.56 1.03 -6.44
N ALA A 107 -1.84 2.06 -6.07
CA ALA A 107 -1.94 2.62 -4.75
C ALA A 107 -3.34 3.25 -4.63
N SER A 108 -4.14 2.74 -3.72
CA SER A 108 -5.52 3.17 -3.52
C SER A 108 -5.68 3.78 -2.14
N TYR A 109 -6.57 4.74 -2.02
CA TYR A 109 -6.76 5.46 -0.79
C TYR A 109 -8.24 5.58 -0.45
N PHE A 110 -8.55 5.36 0.82
CA PHE A 110 -9.91 5.42 1.36
C PHE A 110 -9.89 6.14 2.71
N ARG A 111 -10.94 6.87 3.00
CA ARG A 111 -11.15 7.52 4.29
C ARG A 111 -12.57 7.35 4.78
N TRP A 112 -12.74 7.36 6.07
CA TRP A 112 -14.06 7.45 6.70
C TRP A 112 -14.54 8.90 6.69
N ASN A 113 -15.77 9.16 6.26
CA ASN A 113 -16.31 10.52 6.22
C ASN A 113 -17.29 10.82 7.38
N GLY A 114 -17.45 9.86 8.30
CA GLY A 114 -18.40 9.91 9.40
C GLY A 114 -19.64 9.03 9.18
N GLU A 115 -19.92 8.64 7.94
CA GLU A 115 -21.07 7.82 7.56
C GLU A 115 -20.66 6.60 6.74
N GLU A 116 -19.70 6.75 5.84
CA GLU A 116 -19.22 5.70 4.95
C GLU A 116 -17.74 5.84 4.60
N TRP A 117 -17.15 4.78 4.11
CA TRP A 117 -15.82 4.80 3.53
C TRP A 117 -15.88 5.37 2.10
N VAL A 118 -15.12 6.42 1.86
CA VAL A 118 -15.05 7.09 0.55
C VAL A 118 -13.66 6.97 -0.03
N GLY A 119 -13.59 6.75 -1.33
CA GLY A 119 -12.36 6.60 -2.09
C GLY A 119 -12.61 5.84 -3.38
N ASP A 120 -11.59 5.77 -4.24
CA ASP A 120 -11.65 5.05 -5.50
C ASP A 120 -10.32 4.34 -5.76
N VAL A 121 -10.38 3.08 -6.18
CA VAL A 121 -9.21 2.34 -6.66
C VAL A 121 -8.57 3.02 -7.86
N LYS A 122 -9.39 3.66 -8.71
CA LYS A 122 -8.96 4.38 -9.91
C LYS A 122 -8.86 5.90 -9.70
N SER A 123 -8.50 6.34 -8.51
CA SER A 123 -8.40 7.75 -8.14
C SER A 123 -7.27 8.53 -8.84
N GLY A 124 -6.55 7.91 -9.77
CA GLY A 124 -5.42 8.53 -10.48
C GLY A 124 -4.04 8.20 -9.91
N LEU A 125 -3.98 7.54 -8.75
CA LEU A 125 -2.71 7.03 -8.24
C LEU A 125 -2.19 5.90 -9.13
N PRO A 126 -0.89 5.91 -9.47
CA PRO A 126 -0.31 4.87 -10.31
C PRO A 126 0.01 3.62 -9.51
N ILE A 127 0.47 2.62 -10.23
CA ILE A 127 1.18 1.49 -9.63
C ILE A 127 2.42 2.05 -8.95
N GLY A 128 2.58 1.73 -7.67
CA GLY A 128 3.72 2.21 -6.89
C GLY A 128 3.58 1.87 -5.42
N ARG A 129 4.64 2.13 -4.67
CA ARG A 129 4.69 1.94 -3.23
C ARG A 129 5.13 3.22 -2.54
N GLY A 130 4.54 3.50 -1.42
CA GLY A 130 4.86 4.67 -0.64
C GLY A 130 3.92 4.87 0.51
N ASP A 131 3.84 6.10 0.95
CA ASP A 131 3.01 6.50 2.07
C ASP A 131 2.39 7.87 1.81
N TYR A 132 1.51 8.31 2.67
CA TYR A 132 0.74 9.52 2.46
C TYR A 132 0.69 10.42 3.70
N LEU A 133 0.45 11.68 3.43
CA LEU A 133 0.17 12.73 4.40
C LEU A 133 -1.25 13.23 4.18
N VAL A 134 -1.92 13.54 5.26
CA VAL A 134 -3.28 14.12 5.24
C VAL A 134 -3.26 15.43 6.01
N ASP A 135 -3.85 16.45 5.39
CA ASP A 135 -4.09 17.76 5.99
C ASP A 135 -5.48 18.23 5.52
N GLY A 136 -6.48 17.89 6.29
CA GLY A 136 -7.88 18.11 5.96
C GLY A 136 -8.28 17.46 4.62
N GLN A 137 -8.63 18.26 3.61
CA GLN A 137 -8.96 17.77 2.27
C GLN A 137 -7.72 17.58 1.37
N ASN A 138 -6.54 17.99 1.83
CA ASN A 138 -5.32 17.82 1.08
C ASN A 138 -4.70 16.46 1.45
N VAL A 139 -4.55 15.60 0.46
CA VAL A 139 -3.88 14.31 0.61
C VAL A 139 -2.71 14.25 -0.35
N ARG A 140 -1.54 13.91 0.16
CA ARG A 140 -0.32 13.80 -0.64
C ARG A 140 0.28 12.42 -0.48
N PHE A 141 0.47 11.73 -1.58
CA PHE A 141 1.19 10.47 -1.64
C PHE A 141 2.60 10.68 -2.17
N LEU A 142 3.59 10.20 -1.44
CA LEU A 142 4.94 10.04 -1.97
C LEU A 142 5.08 8.59 -2.45
N LEU A 143 5.11 8.40 -3.76
CA LEU A 143 5.19 7.08 -4.38
C LEU A 143 6.50 6.87 -5.12
N SER A 144 7.06 5.69 -4.93
CA SER A 144 8.04 5.08 -5.82
C SER A 144 7.31 4.10 -6.73
N GLY A 145 7.34 4.34 -8.02
CA GLY A 145 6.62 3.53 -9.00
C GLY A 145 7.18 3.68 -10.41
N VAL A 146 6.75 2.80 -11.29
CA VAL A 146 7.17 2.83 -12.69
C VAL A 146 6.36 3.86 -13.44
N LYS A 147 7.05 4.66 -14.23
CA LYS A 147 6.39 5.52 -15.20
C LYS A 147 5.66 4.63 -16.22
N PRO A 148 4.38 4.89 -16.52
CA PRO A 148 3.65 4.15 -17.53
C PRO A 148 4.44 4.05 -18.86
N ASP A 149 4.37 2.89 -19.49
CA ASP A 149 5.02 2.59 -20.77
C ASP A 149 6.54 2.81 -20.80
N SER A 150 7.19 2.62 -19.67
CA SER A 150 8.64 2.77 -19.58
C SER A 150 9.24 1.85 -18.50
N ASP A 151 10.58 1.67 -18.58
CA ASP A 151 11.35 0.98 -17.54
C ASP A 151 11.90 1.95 -16.47
N ILE A 152 11.36 3.15 -16.41
CA ILE A 152 11.84 4.20 -15.52
C ILE A 152 11.08 4.16 -14.20
N THR A 153 11.80 3.99 -13.10
CA THR A 153 11.23 4.18 -11.77
C THR A 153 11.31 5.67 -11.41
N GLN A 154 10.19 6.20 -10.94
CA GLN A 154 10.07 7.57 -10.46
C GLN A 154 9.71 7.60 -9.00
N VAL A 155 10.24 8.59 -8.28
CA VAL A 155 9.75 8.99 -6.95
C VAL A 155 9.13 10.36 -7.09
N ARG A 156 7.86 10.43 -6.80
CA ARG A 156 7.04 11.61 -7.07
C ARG A 156 5.97 11.79 -6.02
N TRP A 157 5.63 13.04 -5.76
CA TRP A 157 4.40 13.39 -5.08
C TRP A 157 3.21 13.24 -6.00
N TRP A 158 2.11 12.76 -5.44
CA TRP A 158 0.79 12.76 -6.03
C TRP A 158 -0.14 13.50 -5.08
N GLU A 159 -0.91 14.42 -5.59
CA GLU A 159 -1.62 15.39 -4.78
C GLU A 159 -3.13 15.37 -5.05
N SER A 160 -3.90 15.42 -3.98
CA SER A 160 -5.35 15.54 -4.00
C SER A 160 -5.74 16.74 -3.14
N GLN A 161 -6.70 17.53 -3.64
CA GLN A 161 -7.32 18.63 -2.93
C GLN A 161 -8.80 18.36 -2.60
N ASN A 162 -9.27 17.15 -2.88
CA ASN A 162 -10.67 16.73 -2.72
C ASN A 162 -10.82 15.50 -1.80
N GLY A 163 -9.97 15.42 -0.81
CA GLY A 163 -10.03 14.35 0.20
C GLY A 163 -9.62 12.97 -0.33
N GLY A 164 -8.78 12.91 -1.36
CA GLY A 164 -8.30 11.65 -1.92
C GLY A 164 -9.19 11.03 -2.99
N MET A 165 -10.22 11.73 -3.44
CA MET A 165 -11.11 11.21 -4.51
C MET A 165 -10.43 11.18 -5.87
N SER A 166 -9.51 12.09 -6.11
CA SER A 166 -8.66 12.09 -7.30
C SER A 166 -7.29 12.65 -6.98
N PHE A 167 -6.28 12.15 -7.70
CA PHE A 167 -4.89 12.56 -7.54
C PHE A 167 -4.29 12.98 -8.87
N GLU A 168 -3.50 14.05 -8.80
CA GLU A 168 -2.73 14.56 -9.92
C GLU A 168 -1.23 14.44 -9.62
N PRO A 169 -0.40 14.32 -10.67
CA PRO A 169 1.03 14.25 -10.49
C PRO A 169 1.59 15.58 -9.98
N GLY A 170 2.20 15.54 -8.80
CA GLY A 170 2.95 16.64 -8.21
C GLY A 170 4.44 16.61 -8.58
N GLU A 171 5.28 17.05 -7.66
CA GLU A 171 6.72 17.19 -7.87
C GLU A 171 7.41 15.84 -8.10
N LEU A 172 8.28 15.80 -9.11
CA LEU A 172 9.15 14.68 -9.41
C LEU A 172 10.47 14.86 -8.65
N LEU A 173 10.76 13.97 -7.71
CA LEU A 173 11.94 14.09 -6.86
C LEU A 173 13.13 13.28 -7.36
N LEU A 174 12.90 12.06 -7.83
CA LEU A 174 13.96 11.17 -8.30
C LEU A 174 13.52 10.37 -9.52
N VAL A 175 14.49 10.03 -10.34
CA VAL A 175 14.34 9.18 -11.52
C VAL A 175 15.45 8.14 -11.54
N PHE A 176 15.10 6.88 -11.70
CA PHE A 176 16.03 5.79 -11.88
C PHE A 176 15.79 5.15 -13.25
N SER A 177 16.86 4.98 -14.02
CA SER A 177 16.81 4.27 -15.29
C SER A 177 16.88 2.76 -15.05
N GLY A 178 15.99 2.03 -15.66
CA GLY A 178 15.97 0.57 -15.63
C GLY A 178 15.39 -0.01 -14.37
N SER A 179 14.45 -0.86 -14.58
CA SER A 179 13.77 -1.76 -13.70
C SER A 179 12.53 -1.27 -12.99
N ASP A 180 11.55 -1.87 -13.40
CA ASP A 180 10.30 -2.09 -12.73
C ASP A 180 10.56 -2.70 -11.35
N PRO A 181 10.19 -2.06 -10.27
CA PRO A 181 10.08 -2.73 -8.99
C PRO A 181 8.96 -3.78 -8.99
N HIS A 182 8.29 -3.98 -10.14
CA HIS A 182 7.16 -4.86 -10.22
C HIS A 182 7.57 -6.31 -10.43
N PRO A 183 6.82 -7.17 -9.83
CA PRO A 183 7.09 -8.57 -9.62
C PRO A 183 6.71 -9.45 -10.79
N ASP A 184 7.00 -9.13 -11.99
CA ASP A 184 6.99 -10.17 -12.99
C ASP A 184 8.19 -11.07 -12.74
N ARG A 185 8.01 -12.04 -11.86
CA ARG A 185 9.07 -12.96 -11.43
C ARG A 185 9.48 -13.96 -12.51
N GLU A 186 8.83 -13.94 -13.65
CA GLU A 186 9.29 -14.69 -14.82
C GLU A 186 10.51 -14.03 -15.46
N ALA A 187 10.78 -12.77 -15.16
CA ALA A 187 12.03 -12.14 -15.53
C ALA A 187 13.02 -12.24 -14.35
N PRO A 188 14.04 -13.10 -14.42
CA PRO A 188 14.99 -13.32 -13.33
C PRO A 188 15.77 -12.08 -12.91
N ASP A 189 15.69 -11.02 -13.67
CA ASP A 189 16.45 -9.78 -13.49
C ASP A 189 15.61 -8.63 -12.90
N ARG A 190 14.33 -8.84 -12.60
CA ARG A 190 13.47 -7.78 -12.06
C ARG A 190 13.35 -7.85 -10.54
N PRO A 191 13.63 -6.76 -9.84
CA PRO A 191 13.48 -6.74 -8.39
C PRO A 191 12.00 -6.80 -8.03
N SER A 192 11.65 -7.83 -7.32
CA SER A 192 10.35 -7.90 -6.67
C SER A 192 10.42 -7.25 -5.32
N SER A 193 9.78 -6.13 -5.15
CA SER A 193 9.60 -5.52 -3.84
C SER A 193 10.88 -5.06 -3.11
N LEU A 194 10.67 -4.49 -1.96
CA LEU A 194 11.68 -4.01 -1.00
C LEU A 194 12.81 -5.00 -0.65
N SER A 195 12.65 -6.26 -0.95
CA SER A 195 13.60 -7.30 -0.54
C SER A 195 14.62 -7.71 -1.60
N ASN A 196 14.43 -7.35 -2.86
CA ASN A 196 15.35 -7.76 -3.93
C ASN A 196 16.07 -6.57 -4.55
N LEU A 197 17.16 -6.18 -3.91
CA LEU A 197 18.07 -5.12 -4.35
C LEU A 197 19.23 -5.64 -5.20
N ASP A 198 19.17 -6.88 -5.67
CA ASP A 198 20.30 -7.51 -6.33
C ASP A 198 20.34 -7.26 -7.83
N SER A 199 19.20 -6.89 -8.43
CA SER A 199 19.15 -6.56 -9.85
C SER A 199 19.66 -5.16 -10.14
N PRO A 200 20.45 -4.97 -11.22
CA PRO A 200 20.90 -3.66 -11.65
C PRO A 200 19.72 -2.72 -11.91
N GLY A 201 19.88 -1.47 -11.54
CA GLY A 201 18.82 -0.45 -11.70
C GLY A 201 17.65 -0.58 -10.78
N SER A 202 17.65 -1.55 -9.87
CA SER A 202 16.55 -1.73 -8.92
C SER A 202 16.54 -0.67 -7.83
N ALA A 203 15.35 -0.24 -7.48
CA ALA A 203 15.12 0.63 -6.34
C ALA A 203 14.13 -0.01 -5.37
N ALA A 204 14.38 0.14 -4.10
CA ALA A 204 13.46 -0.23 -3.05
C ALA A 204 13.25 0.95 -2.12
N SER A 205 12.03 1.14 -1.68
CA SER A 205 11.67 2.26 -0.84
C SER A 205 11.08 1.81 0.48
N ALA A 206 11.39 2.56 1.53
CA ALA A 206 10.73 2.44 2.81
C ALA A 206 10.37 3.84 3.32
N PHE A 207 9.15 4.00 3.75
CA PHE A 207 8.70 5.27 4.30
C PHE A 207 9.19 5.43 5.74
N ILE A 208 9.75 6.60 6.05
CA ILE A 208 10.29 6.93 7.36
C ILE A 208 9.30 7.84 8.07
N ARG A 209 8.92 7.42 9.26
CA ARG A 209 8.03 8.21 10.12
C ARG A 209 8.75 8.62 11.38
N ASN A 210 8.58 9.87 11.75
CA ASN A 210 9.04 10.40 13.03
C ASN A 210 10.54 10.21 13.32
N ALA A 211 11.32 9.80 12.31
CA ALA A 211 12.76 9.68 12.44
C ALA A 211 13.45 11.04 12.28
N HIS A 212 12.91 11.87 11.38
CA HIS A 212 13.35 13.24 11.16
C HIS A 212 12.18 14.03 10.56
N PRO A 213 11.97 15.30 10.93
CA PRO A 213 10.84 16.10 10.46
C PRO A 213 10.83 16.27 8.94
N ASP A 214 12.00 16.30 8.30
CA ASP A 214 12.12 16.54 6.86
C ASP A 214 12.31 15.25 6.05
N ALA A 215 12.45 14.09 6.69
CA ALA A 215 12.67 12.82 6.01
C ALA A 215 11.35 12.06 5.86
N ARG A 216 11.05 11.64 4.65
CA ARG A 216 9.83 10.91 4.29
C ARG A 216 10.09 9.47 3.87
N MET A 217 11.14 9.26 3.10
CA MET A 217 11.40 7.96 2.48
C MET A 217 12.89 7.67 2.39
N ILE A 218 13.26 6.40 2.54
CA ILE A 218 14.59 5.90 2.13
C ILE A 218 14.41 5.14 0.82
N ILE A 219 15.28 5.41 -0.12
CA ILE A 219 15.34 4.67 -1.38
C ILE A 219 16.74 4.12 -1.56
N ALA A 220 16.83 2.85 -1.88
CA ALA A 220 18.05 2.18 -2.24
C ALA A 220 18.05 1.83 -3.72
N GLU A 221 19.10 2.21 -4.41
CA GLU A 221 19.36 1.91 -5.81
C GLU A 221 20.59 1.03 -5.92
N LYS A 222 20.58 0.06 -6.83
CA LYS A 222 21.79 -0.62 -7.29
C LYS A 222 22.13 -0.11 -8.68
N PRO A 223 23.15 0.76 -8.85
CA PRO A 223 23.55 1.22 -10.16
C PRO A 223 24.00 0.07 -11.06
N GLU A 224 23.71 0.18 -12.35
CA GLU A 224 24.08 -0.85 -13.32
C GLU A 224 25.58 -1.11 -13.30
N GLY A 225 25.97 -2.40 -13.33
CA GLY A 225 27.37 -2.82 -13.30
C GLY A 225 28.07 -2.67 -11.96
N SER A 226 27.37 -2.23 -10.90
CA SER A 226 27.96 -2.07 -9.57
C SER A 226 27.73 -3.31 -8.68
N ASP A 227 28.63 -3.48 -7.70
CA ASP A 227 28.48 -4.40 -6.58
C ASP A 227 28.07 -3.70 -5.28
N TRP A 228 27.77 -2.40 -5.36
CA TRP A 228 27.36 -1.54 -4.26
C TRP A 228 25.98 -0.94 -4.49
N ARG A 229 25.39 -0.40 -3.42
CA ARG A 229 24.09 0.29 -3.43
C ARG A 229 24.27 1.74 -3.00
N ARG A 230 23.47 2.61 -3.60
CA ARG A 230 23.32 3.99 -3.19
C ARG A 230 22.02 4.13 -2.42
N MET A 231 22.08 4.87 -1.33
CA MET A 231 20.88 5.18 -0.53
C MET A 231 20.62 6.69 -0.61
N TYR A 232 19.35 7.02 -0.76
CA TYR A 232 18.85 8.37 -0.72
C TYR A 232 17.90 8.50 0.46
N LEU A 233 18.07 9.55 1.24
CA LEU A 233 17.08 10.02 2.19
C LEU A 233 16.28 11.11 1.51
N VAL A 234 15.00 10.89 1.30
CA VAL A 234 14.14 11.78 0.52
C VAL A 234 13.26 12.57 1.47
N GLY A 235 13.32 13.87 1.37
CA GLY A 235 12.44 14.81 2.07
C GLY A 235 11.30 15.31 1.18
N ASP A 236 10.65 16.38 1.62
CA ASP A 236 9.51 16.96 0.91
C ASP A 236 9.91 17.57 -0.44
N ASN A 237 11.15 18.02 -0.57
CA ASN A 237 11.67 18.72 -1.74
C ASN A 237 12.76 17.94 -2.48
N GLY A 238 12.94 16.66 -2.18
CA GLY A 238 13.92 15.79 -2.80
C GLY A 238 14.94 15.18 -1.82
N PRO A 239 15.99 14.53 -2.37
CA PRO A 239 17.06 13.94 -1.57
C PRO A 239 17.99 14.99 -0.95
#